data_338a7e73fe6d02412eb5d6b017c96e88
#
_entry.id   338a7e73fe6d02412eb5d6b017c96e88
#
_cell.length_a   1.000
_cell.length_b   1.000
_cell.length_c   1.000
_cell.angle_alpha   90.00
_cell.angle_beta   90.00
_cell.angle_gamma   90.00
#
_symmetry.space_group_name_H-M   'P 1'
#
loop_
_entity.id
_entity.type
_entity.pdbx_description
1 polymer ?
#
loop_
_entity_poly.entity_id
_entity_poly.type
_entity_poly.pdbx_seq_one_letter_code
_entity_poly.pdbx_strand_id
1 'polypeptide(L)' 'MLELTPEQEVQRSYDAAMDSVNLLNTGKPEDMTAEDWADTVKRNKEHLEIQIAKGDYYAGHDLTPFEDAVK' A
#
# COMPACT_ATOMS: atom_id res chain seq x y z
N MET A 1 -0.65 9.05 -26.95
CA MET A 1 -0.66 8.66 -25.55
C MET A 1 -0.23 7.20 -25.43
N LEU A 2 0.69 6.92 -24.53
CA LEU A 2 1.14 5.56 -24.32
C LEU A 2 0.23 4.85 -23.32
N GLU A 3 -0.28 3.71 -23.73
CA GLU A 3 -1.06 2.86 -22.84
C GLU A 3 -0.12 1.97 -22.04
N LEU A 4 -0.45 1.77 -20.79
CA LEU A 4 0.31 0.85 -19.95
C LEU A 4 -0.02 -0.59 -20.32
N THR A 5 0.99 -1.45 -20.35
CA THR A 5 0.74 -2.88 -20.44
C THR A 5 0.12 -3.38 -19.13
N PRO A 6 -0.59 -4.52 -19.12
CA PRO A 6 -1.11 -5.06 -17.86
C PRO A 6 -0.04 -5.23 -16.79
N GLU A 7 1.17 -5.63 -17.16
CA GLU A 7 2.28 -5.78 -16.21
C GLU A 7 2.71 -4.43 -15.62
N GLN A 8 2.72 -3.38 -16.45
CA GLN A 8 3.05 -2.04 -15.98
C GLN A 8 2.00 -1.50 -15.03
N GLU A 9 0.72 -1.77 -15.29
CA GLU A 9 -0.37 -1.37 -14.40
C GLU A 9 -0.25 -2.06 -13.04
N VAL A 10 0.03 -3.35 -13.04
CA VAL A 10 0.23 -4.12 -11.81
C VAL A 10 1.42 -3.56 -11.05
N GLN A 11 2.53 -3.28 -11.74
CA GLN A 11 3.72 -2.74 -11.09
C GLN A 11 3.44 -1.37 -10.47
N ARG A 12 2.69 -0.50 -11.16
CA ARG A 12 2.33 0.81 -10.61
C ARG A 12 1.46 0.67 -9.37
N SER A 13 0.48 -0.24 -9.41
CA SER A 13 -0.39 -0.50 -8.25
C SER A 13 0.42 -1.05 -7.09
N TYR A 14 1.36 -1.95 -7.37
CA TYR A 14 2.25 -2.51 -6.35
C TYR A 14 3.11 -1.43 -5.71
N ASP A 15 3.72 -0.56 -6.55
CA ASP A 15 4.56 0.53 -6.06
C ASP A 15 3.77 1.51 -5.19
N ALA A 16 2.54 1.84 -5.59
CA ALA A 16 1.68 2.71 -4.82
C ALA A 16 1.34 2.09 -3.45
N ALA A 17 1.08 0.79 -3.43
CA ALA A 17 0.82 0.08 -2.19
C ALA A 17 2.08 0.01 -1.31
N MET A 18 3.25 -0.15 -1.92
CA MET A 18 4.52 -0.13 -1.18
C MET A 18 4.79 1.24 -0.55
N ASP A 19 4.35 2.33 -1.18
CA ASP A 19 4.43 3.65 -0.56
C ASP A 19 3.63 3.70 0.75
N SER A 20 2.45 3.07 0.78
CA SER A 20 1.66 2.95 2.01
C SER A 20 2.40 2.13 3.07
N VAL A 21 3.01 1.02 2.66
CA VAL A 21 3.83 0.20 3.59
C VAL A 21 4.95 1.03 4.18
N ASN A 22 5.68 1.78 3.34
CA ASN A 22 6.80 2.60 3.79
C ASN A 22 6.34 3.69 4.74
N LEU A 23 5.19 4.32 4.47
CA LEU A 23 4.63 5.33 5.35
C LEU A 23 4.32 4.75 6.72
N LEU A 24 3.67 3.58 6.77
CA LEU A 24 3.32 2.93 8.03
C LEU A 24 4.57 2.51 8.81
N ASN A 25 5.61 2.06 8.11
CA ASN A 25 6.86 1.66 8.75
C ASN A 25 7.67 2.85 9.25
N THR A 26 7.61 3.98 8.57
CA THR A 26 8.31 5.22 8.96
C THR A 26 7.72 5.81 10.23
N GLY A 27 6.40 5.72 10.39
CA GLY A 27 5.72 6.24 11.56
C GLY A 27 5.24 7.69 11.39
N LYS A 28 4.67 8.23 12.46
CA LYS A 28 4.03 9.54 12.46
C LYS A 28 5.03 10.66 12.14
N PRO A 29 4.75 11.51 11.12
CA PRO A 29 5.54 12.72 10.90
C PRO A 29 5.39 13.70 12.09
N GLU A 30 6.43 14.51 12.31
CA GLU A 30 6.43 15.47 13.42
C GLU A 30 5.32 16.52 13.29
N ASP A 31 4.99 16.91 12.06
CA ASP A 31 3.99 17.93 11.77
C ASP A 31 2.56 17.39 11.72
N MET A 32 2.38 16.10 12.00
CA MET A 32 1.05 15.48 12.00
C MET A 32 0.60 15.21 13.42
N THR A 33 -0.67 15.49 13.72
CA THR A 33 -1.23 15.17 15.03
C THR A 33 -1.46 13.68 15.18
N ALA A 34 -1.55 13.19 16.42
CA ALA A 34 -1.83 11.79 16.70
C ALA A 34 -3.20 11.38 16.13
N GLU A 35 -4.17 12.26 16.15
CA GLU A 35 -5.51 12.03 15.62
C GLU A 35 -5.47 11.83 14.10
N ASP A 36 -4.77 12.73 13.40
CA ASP A 36 -4.62 12.65 11.95
C ASP A 36 -3.83 11.42 11.58
N TRP A 37 -2.81 11.07 12.36
CA TRP A 37 -2.02 9.86 12.11
C TRP A 37 -2.85 8.59 12.25
N ALA A 38 -3.71 8.53 13.29
CA ALA A 38 -4.58 7.37 13.48
C ALA A 38 -5.50 7.17 12.27
N ASP A 39 -6.06 8.26 11.73
CA ASP A 39 -6.89 8.21 10.53
C ASP A 39 -6.07 7.78 9.30
N THR A 40 -4.87 8.32 9.16
CA THR A 40 -3.96 7.97 8.07
C THR A 40 -3.61 6.48 8.12
N VAL A 41 -3.28 5.96 9.30
CA VAL A 41 -2.96 4.53 9.48
C VAL A 41 -4.15 3.67 9.07
N LYS A 42 -5.35 4.04 9.52
CA LYS A 42 -6.56 3.28 9.19
C LYS A 42 -6.78 3.21 7.69
N ARG A 43 -6.68 4.34 6.99
CA ARG A 43 -6.89 4.42 5.55
C ARG A 43 -5.86 3.61 4.79
N ASN A 44 -4.60 3.70 5.19
CA ASN A 44 -3.53 2.97 4.53
C ASN A 44 -3.66 1.46 4.75
N LYS A 45 -4.04 1.04 5.96
CA LYS A 45 -4.28 -0.38 6.23
C LYS A 45 -5.44 -0.92 5.41
N GLU A 46 -6.53 -0.17 5.31
CA GLU A 46 -7.68 -0.56 4.48
C GLU A 46 -7.27 -0.70 3.01
N HIS A 47 -6.47 0.24 2.51
CA HIS A 47 -5.95 0.19 1.15
C HIS A 47 -5.13 -1.09 0.92
N LEU A 48 -4.24 -1.41 1.86
CA LEU A 48 -3.40 -2.60 1.75
C LEU A 48 -4.23 -3.89 1.85
N GLU A 49 -5.24 -3.92 2.70
CA GLU A 49 -6.14 -5.08 2.79
C GLU A 49 -6.86 -5.34 1.47
N ILE A 50 -7.28 -4.27 0.79
CA ILE A 50 -7.89 -4.37 -0.54
C ILE A 50 -6.89 -4.98 -1.54
N GLN A 51 -5.63 -4.54 -1.50
CA GLN A 51 -4.60 -5.08 -2.39
C GLN A 51 -4.33 -6.57 -2.10
N ILE A 52 -4.28 -6.94 -0.83
CA ILE A 52 -4.10 -8.35 -0.43
C ILE A 52 -5.26 -9.20 -0.96
N ALA A 53 -6.48 -8.68 -0.86
CA ALA A 53 -7.67 -9.39 -1.34
C ALA A 53 -7.68 -9.61 -2.85
N LYS A 54 -6.96 -8.79 -3.60
CA LYS A 54 -6.85 -8.95 -5.05
C LYS A 54 -5.97 -10.13 -5.45
N GLY A 55 -5.14 -10.64 -4.55
CA GLY A 55 -4.32 -11.83 -4.72
C GLY A 55 -3.77 -12.09 -6.12
N ASP A 56 -4.57 -12.70 -6.98
CA ASP A 56 -4.17 -13.07 -8.34
C ASP A 56 -3.78 -11.89 -9.21
N TYR A 57 -4.30 -10.69 -8.93
CA TYR A 57 -3.92 -9.48 -9.65
C TYR A 57 -2.42 -9.20 -9.50
N TYR A 58 -1.85 -9.59 -8.37
CA TYR A 58 -0.43 -9.42 -8.08
C TYR A 58 0.36 -10.70 -8.25
N ALA A 59 -0.07 -11.58 -9.15
CA ALA A 59 0.65 -12.83 -9.41
C ALA A 59 2.11 -12.52 -9.78
N GLY A 60 3.05 -13.14 -9.07
CA GLY A 60 4.48 -12.90 -9.26
C GLY A 60 5.06 -11.80 -8.38
N HIS A 61 4.23 -11.09 -7.62
CA HIS A 61 4.69 -10.09 -6.65
C HIS A 61 4.51 -10.62 -5.22
N ASP A 62 5.43 -10.27 -4.34
CA ASP A 62 5.37 -10.67 -2.93
C ASP A 62 4.46 -9.72 -2.16
N LEU A 63 3.41 -10.25 -1.55
CA LEU A 63 2.47 -9.47 -0.75
C LEU A 63 2.81 -9.48 0.75
N THR A 64 3.88 -10.16 1.15
CA THR A 64 4.29 -10.22 2.56
C THR A 64 4.45 -8.84 3.21
N PRO A 65 5.07 -7.84 2.53
CA PRO A 65 5.17 -6.50 3.12
C PRO A 65 3.81 -5.89 3.43
N PHE A 66 2.81 -6.14 2.58
CA PHE A 66 1.46 -5.64 2.80
C PHE A 66 0.81 -6.31 4.00
N GLU A 67 0.94 -7.63 4.09
CA GLU A 67 0.40 -8.40 5.20
C GLU A 67 1.03 -7.99 6.53
N ASP A 68 2.33 -7.77 6.55
CA ASP A 68 3.04 -7.33 7.74
C ASP A 68 2.61 -5.93 8.18
N ALA A 69 2.35 -5.05 7.23
CA ALA A 69 1.98 -3.67 7.54
C ALA A 69 0.56 -3.54 8.12
N VAL A 70 -0.34 -4.51 7.85
CA VAL A 70 -1.72 -4.47 8.37
C VAL A 70 -1.90 -5.22 9.68
N LYS A 71 -0.87 -5.85 10.17
CA LYS A 71 -0.91 -6.56 11.46
C LYS A 71 -1.07 -5.63 12.65
#